data_edb0e2a294a2a8543c87af19ff25d4bc
#
_entry.id   edb0e2a294a2a8543c87af19ff25d4bc
#
_cell.length_a   1.000
_cell.length_b   1.000
_cell.length_c   1.000
_cell.angle_alpha   90.00
_cell.angle_beta   90.00
_cell.angle_gamma   90.00
#
_symmetry.space_group_name_H-M   'P 1'
#
loop_
_entity.id
_entity.type
_entity.pdbx_description
1 polymer ?
#
loop_
_entity_poly.entity_id
_entity_poly.type
_entity_poly.pdbx_seq_one_letter_code
_entity_poly.pdbx_strand_id
1 'polypeptide(L)'
;MGTEIKTWQIIDGKLTPIENNLKDEGRLEYDLETWLVSNPELIGTDIMLIGEQVNTKSGPIDLLGIDKSGNTVIIEIKRSELPREALAQAIDYAADVAGWTAEKLSEVYSTFASGTFTDAFSKAFPDTDLESVSLNSTQRIVLVGFSIEASLERMITWLSDSFGVNINATVISYVKTTGNDELLMKTSIIPEELAGPKNPFKNLTPLEFMKKCAPELRSFFQELMDLDKKDGYSIYWGVRSYSVRKYLPSFNRYASVIYCYPEGLFSFYSAQLPISEEAAGMLRKELLSFGIFKESGKKTLIATLNNETLSKAKEAVEYIFKKMDEIAKDLETPT
;
A
#
# COMPACT_ATOMS: atom_id res chain seq x y z
N MET A 1 -5.81 -9.05 -29.58
CA MET A 1 -6.17 -10.48 -29.70
C MET A 1 -6.71 -10.87 -28.34
N GLY A 2 -7.99 -11.32 -28.27
CA GLY A 2 -8.52 -11.79 -26.99
C GLY A 2 -7.81 -13.06 -26.56
N THR A 3 -7.44 -13.14 -25.30
CA THR A 3 -6.82 -14.36 -24.74
C THR A 3 -7.94 -15.41 -24.53
N GLU A 4 -8.02 -16.41 -25.39
CA GLU A 4 -8.92 -17.56 -25.21
C GLU A 4 -8.23 -18.61 -24.35
N ILE A 5 -8.82 -18.93 -23.18
CA ILE A 5 -8.32 -19.99 -22.30
C ILE A 5 -9.21 -21.23 -22.51
N LYS A 6 -8.60 -22.34 -22.93
CA LYS A 6 -9.26 -23.66 -23.04
C LYS A 6 -8.75 -24.56 -21.93
N THR A 7 -9.65 -25.22 -21.25
CA THR A 7 -9.34 -26.08 -20.10
C THR A 7 -9.67 -27.53 -20.38
N TRP A 8 -8.80 -28.44 -19.97
CA TRP A 8 -9.00 -29.89 -20.03
C TRP A 8 -8.74 -30.50 -18.67
N GLN A 9 -9.60 -31.45 -18.30
CA GLN A 9 -9.36 -32.31 -17.15
C GLN A 9 -8.62 -33.59 -17.62
N ILE A 10 -7.70 -34.06 -16.81
CA ILE A 10 -7.02 -35.33 -17.03
C ILE A 10 -7.76 -36.38 -16.21
N ILE A 11 -8.40 -37.33 -16.91
CA ILE A 11 -9.09 -38.47 -16.30
C ILE A 11 -8.44 -39.75 -16.86
N ASP A 12 -7.86 -40.56 -16.00
CA ASP A 12 -7.16 -41.79 -16.35
C ASP A 12 -6.14 -41.62 -17.52
N GLY A 13 -5.41 -40.51 -17.50
CA GLY A 13 -4.42 -40.14 -18.49
C GLY A 13 -4.99 -39.63 -19.82
N LYS A 14 -6.31 -39.42 -19.93
CA LYS A 14 -6.97 -38.84 -21.12
C LYS A 14 -7.41 -37.42 -20.87
N LEU A 15 -7.30 -36.58 -21.89
CA LEU A 15 -7.74 -35.17 -21.86
C LEU A 15 -9.24 -35.09 -22.19
N THR A 16 -10.01 -34.57 -21.27
CA THR A 16 -11.45 -34.27 -21.43
C THR A 16 -11.63 -32.76 -21.42
N PRO A 17 -12.14 -32.12 -22.48
CA PRO A 17 -12.43 -30.68 -22.49
C PRO A 17 -13.43 -30.36 -21.39
N ILE A 18 -13.21 -29.22 -20.70
CA ILE A 18 -14.17 -28.64 -19.76
C ILE A 18 -14.62 -27.32 -20.34
N GLU A 19 -15.94 -27.15 -20.45
CA GLU A 19 -16.52 -25.88 -20.87
C GLU A 19 -16.56 -24.91 -19.68
N ASN A 20 -16.13 -23.68 -19.92
CA ASN A 20 -16.20 -22.59 -18.94
C ASN A 20 -17.64 -22.04 -18.95
N ASN A 21 -18.49 -22.45 -18.01
CA ASN A 21 -19.90 -22.07 -18.00
C ASN A 21 -20.33 -21.49 -16.67
N LEU A 22 -19.96 -20.22 -16.38
CA LEU A 22 -20.55 -19.46 -15.27
C LEU A 22 -22.04 -19.17 -15.47
N LYS A 23 -22.48 -18.97 -16.71
CA LYS A 23 -23.89 -18.69 -17.03
C LYS A 23 -24.83 -19.84 -16.68
N ASP A 24 -24.36 -21.07 -16.79
CA ASP A 24 -25.18 -22.27 -16.57
C ASP A 24 -25.27 -22.69 -15.10
N GLU A 25 -24.36 -22.21 -14.24
CA GLU A 25 -24.31 -22.57 -12.81
C GLU A 25 -25.10 -21.59 -11.89
N GLY A 26 -25.75 -20.57 -12.47
CA GLY A 26 -26.56 -19.61 -11.69
C GLY A 26 -25.73 -18.72 -10.74
N ARG A 27 -24.43 -18.67 -10.93
CA ARG A 27 -23.53 -17.77 -10.15
C ARG A 27 -23.78 -16.32 -10.51
N LEU A 28 -23.89 -15.47 -9.50
CA LEU A 28 -24.24 -14.07 -9.62
C LEU A 28 -23.01 -13.16 -9.44
N GLU A 29 -23.17 -11.89 -9.82
CA GLU A 29 -22.22 -10.80 -9.55
C GLU A 29 -21.84 -10.76 -8.06
N TYR A 30 -22.82 -10.98 -7.20
CA TYR A 30 -22.64 -11.08 -5.75
C TYR A 30 -21.65 -12.19 -5.33
N ASP A 31 -21.63 -13.35 -6.01
CA ASP A 31 -20.67 -14.41 -5.72
C ASP A 31 -19.24 -13.94 -6.05
N LEU A 32 -19.05 -13.26 -7.19
CA LEU A 32 -17.75 -12.69 -7.58
C LEU A 32 -17.30 -11.62 -6.60
N GLU A 33 -18.17 -10.68 -6.24
CA GLU A 33 -17.90 -9.65 -5.22
C GLU A 33 -17.46 -10.30 -3.89
N THR A 34 -18.22 -11.28 -3.40
CA THR A 34 -17.94 -12.01 -2.18
C THR A 34 -16.57 -12.72 -2.23
N TRP A 35 -16.22 -13.34 -3.36
CA TRP A 35 -14.90 -13.97 -3.53
C TRP A 35 -13.77 -12.96 -3.52
N LEU A 36 -13.95 -11.81 -4.18
CA LEU A 36 -12.95 -10.75 -4.22
C LEU A 36 -12.75 -10.08 -2.86
N VAL A 37 -13.83 -9.86 -2.10
CA VAL A 37 -13.75 -9.31 -0.73
C VAL A 37 -13.05 -10.29 0.20
N SER A 38 -13.35 -11.58 0.08
CA SER A 38 -12.75 -12.62 0.92
C SER A 38 -11.30 -12.97 0.54
N ASN A 39 -10.92 -12.74 -0.73
CA ASN A 39 -9.61 -13.08 -1.29
C ASN A 39 -9.10 -11.94 -2.17
N PRO A 40 -8.68 -10.81 -1.58
CA PRO A 40 -8.23 -9.63 -2.34
C PRO A 40 -7.04 -9.89 -3.27
N GLU A 41 -6.28 -10.94 -3.03
CA GLU A 41 -5.18 -11.40 -3.89
C GLU A 41 -5.65 -11.79 -5.30
N LEU A 42 -6.94 -12.08 -5.49
CA LEU A 42 -7.53 -12.25 -6.83
C LEU A 42 -7.52 -10.95 -7.63
N ILE A 43 -7.52 -9.79 -6.97
CA ILE A 43 -7.43 -8.48 -7.61
C ILE A 43 -5.94 -8.14 -7.81
N GLY A 44 -5.15 -8.25 -6.74
CA GLY A 44 -3.71 -7.99 -6.74
C GLY A 44 -3.09 -8.27 -5.37
N THR A 45 -1.87 -8.79 -5.37
CA THR A 45 -1.15 -9.18 -4.14
C THR A 45 -0.70 -8.00 -3.28
N ASP A 46 -0.78 -6.78 -3.81
CA ASP A 46 -0.36 -5.54 -3.18
C ASP A 46 -1.56 -4.61 -2.85
N ILE A 47 -2.77 -5.16 -2.69
CA ILE A 47 -3.99 -4.39 -2.46
C ILE A 47 -4.61 -4.76 -1.11
N MET A 48 -4.93 -3.75 -0.32
CA MET A 48 -5.79 -3.84 0.87
C MET A 48 -7.13 -3.18 0.56
N LEU A 49 -8.23 -3.89 0.74
CA LEU A 49 -9.57 -3.32 0.59
C LEU A 49 -9.88 -2.38 1.76
N ILE A 50 -10.50 -1.25 1.44
CA ILE A 50 -10.90 -0.21 2.40
C ILE A 50 -12.38 0.15 2.32
N GLY A 51 -13.12 -0.36 1.33
CA GLY A 51 -14.55 -0.10 1.19
C GLY A 51 -15.20 -0.98 0.14
N GLU A 52 -16.49 -1.22 0.32
CA GLU A 52 -17.40 -1.91 -0.58
C GLU A 52 -18.61 -0.99 -0.82
N GLN A 53 -19.11 -0.91 -2.07
CA GLN A 53 -20.20 -0.04 -2.52
C GLN A 53 -20.04 1.41 -2.02
N VAL A 54 -18.84 1.96 -2.23
CA VAL A 54 -18.44 3.27 -1.70
C VAL A 54 -19.04 4.39 -2.53
N ASN A 55 -19.93 5.19 -1.92
CA ASN A 55 -20.59 6.29 -2.60
C ASN A 55 -19.64 7.43 -3.02
N THR A 56 -19.73 7.80 -4.30
CA THR A 56 -19.07 8.99 -4.88
C THR A 56 -20.11 9.88 -5.55
N LYS A 57 -19.68 10.99 -6.15
CA LYS A 57 -20.58 11.87 -6.92
C LYS A 57 -21.10 11.19 -8.19
N SER A 58 -20.28 10.33 -8.80
CA SER A 58 -20.60 9.63 -10.05
C SER A 58 -21.36 8.31 -9.82
N GLY A 59 -21.48 7.88 -8.56
CA GLY A 59 -22.16 6.64 -8.17
C GLY A 59 -21.32 5.81 -7.19
N PRO A 60 -21.81 4.60 -6.83
CA PRO A 60 -21.09 3.70 -5.93
C PRO A 60 -19.95 2.99 -6.67
N ILE A 61 -18.77 2.97 -6.07
CA ILE A 61 -17.64 2.13 -6.48
C ILE A 61 -17.87 0.74 -5.90
N ASP A 62 -17.78 -0.33 -6.70
CA ASP A 62 -18.00 -1.69 -6.21
C ASP A 62 -17.04 -2.03 -5.08
N LEU A 63 -15.72 -1.94 -5.30
CA LEU A 63 -14.71 -2.07 -4.25
C LEU A 63 -13.69 -0.94 -4.34
N LEU A 64 -13.30 -0.43 -3.18
CA LEU A 64 -12.22 0.54 -3.06
C LEU A 64 -11.08 -0.08 -2.25
N GLY A 65 -9.88 0.02 -2.76
CA GLY A 65 -8.68 -0.46 -2.10
C GLY A 65 -7.62 0.62 -1.97
N ILE A 66 -6.53 0.24 -1.33
CA ILE A 66 -5.27 0.98 -1.32
C ILE A 66 -4.13 0.02 -1.61
N ASP A 67 -3.16 0.44 -2.42
CA ASP A 67 -1.96 -0.37 -2.66
C ASP A 67 -0.84 -0.02 -1.67
N LYS A 68 0.20 -0.85 -1.65
CA LYS A 68 1.38 -0.65 -0.78
C LYS A 68 2.10 0.69 -0.99
N SER A 69 1.89 1.34 -2.13
CA SER A 69 2.46 2.67 -2.45
C SER A 69 1.56 3.82 -2.01
N GLY A 70 0.38 3.52 -1.43
CA GLY A 70 -0.59 4.50 -0.95
C GLY A 70 -1.54 5.02 -2.03
N ASN A 71 -1.52 4.45 -3.22
CA ASN A 71 -2.47 4.82 -4.26
C ASN A 71 -3.83 4.20 -3.97
N THR A 72 -4.90 4.96 -4.16
CA THR A 72 -6.24 4.38 -4.13
C THR A 72 -6.47 3.49 -5.33
N VAL A 73 -7.12 2.36 -5.11
CA VAL A 73 -7.42 1.37 -6.14
C VAL A 73 -8.93 1.31 -6.32
N ILE A 74 -9.38 1.75 -7.48
CA ILE A 74 -10.78 1.67 -7.90
C ILE A 74 -10.99 0.33 -8.59
N ILE A 75 -11.88 -0.49 -8.04
CA ILE A 75 -12.20 -1.82 -8.57
C ILE A 75 -13.65 -1.78 -9.05
N GLU A 76 -13.81 -1.96 -10.35
CA GLU A 76 -15.12 -2.06 -11.01
C GLU A 76 -15.37 -3.49 -11.44
N ILE A 77 -16.50 -4.06 -11.07
CA ILE A 77 -16.84 -5.46 -11.28
C ILE A 77 -17.98 -5.58 -12.29
N LYS A 78 -17.86 -6.48 -13.24
CA LYS A 78 -18.93 -6.83 -14.16
C LYS A 78 -19.11 -8.36 -14.19
N ARG A 79 -20.35 -8.81 -13.99
CA ARG A 79 -20.72 -10.24 -14.02
C ARG A 79 -20.75 -10.87 -15.41
N SER A 80 -20.40 -10.10 -16.42
CA SER A 80 -20.40 -10.54 -17.81
C SER A 80 -19.07 -10.17 -18.47
N GLU A 81 -19.08 -10.05 -19.76
CA GLU A 81 -18.00 -9.44 -20.52
C GLU A 81 -17.81 -7.99 -20.10
N LEU A 82 -16.58 -7.60 -19.78
CA LEU A 82 -16.21 -6.22 -19.50
C LEU A 82 -16.39 -5.37 -20.73
N PRO A 83 -17.38 -4.46 -20.75
CA PRO A 83 -17.59 -3.59 -21.89
C PRO A 83 -16.69 -2.37 -21.81
N ARG A 84 -16.43 -1.71 -22.93
CA ARG A 84 -15.61 -0.49 -22.98
C ARG A 84 -16.14 0.65 -22.08
N GLU A 85 -17.44 0.67 -21.80
CA GLU A 85 -18.11 1.65 -20.93
C GLU A 85 -17.65 1.54 -19.48
N ALA A 86 -17.22 0.35 -19.03
CA ALA A 86 -16.67 0.14 -17.69
C ALA A 86 -15.39 0.98 -17.46
N LEU A 87 -14.61 1.24 -18.51
CA LEU A 87 -13.46 2.13 -18.44
C LEU A 87 -13.86 3.58 -18.13
N ALA A 88 -14.88 4.11 -18.81
CA ALA A 88 -15.35 5.47 -18.57
C ALA A 88 -15.88 5.63 -17.14
N GLN A 89 -16.67 4.66 -16.67
CA GLN A 89 -17.18 4.61 -15.30
C GLN A 89 -16.07 4.62 -14.27
N ALA A 90 -15.06 3.76 -14.43
CA ALA A 90 -13.95 3.68 -13.49
C ALA A 90 -13.06 4.95 -13.51
N ILE A 91 -12.93 5.64 -14.65
CA ILE A 91 -12.25 6.93 -14.75
C ILE A 91 -13.02 8.02 -14.00
N ASP A 92 -14.36 8.06 -14.10
CA ASP A 92 -15.19 9.01 -13.35
C ASP A 92 -15.02 8.80 -11.84
N TYR A 93 -15.05 7.55 -11.38
CA TYR A 93 -14.79 7.24 -9.98
C TYR A 93 -13.37 7.63 -9.54
N ALA A 94 -12.35 7.36 -10.35
CA ALA A 94 -10.99 7.76 -10.06
C ALA A 94 -10.87 9.29 -9.94
N ALA A 95 -11.55 10.04 -10.78
CA ALA A 95 -11.60 11.51 -10.72
C ALA A 95 -12.28 12.02 -9.45
N ASP A 96 -13.36 11.36 -9.00
CA ASP A 96 -14.05 11.72 -7.75
C ASP A 96 -13.16 11.45 -6.51
N VAL A 97 -12.47 10.32 -6.50
CA VAL A 97 -11.60 9.90 -5.39
C VAL A 97 -10.29 10.69 -5.35
N ALA A 98 -9.81 11.21 -6.48
CA ALA A 98 -8.53 11.90 -6.57
C ALA A 98 -8.35 13.07 -5.58
N GLY A 99 -9.46 13.71 -5.19
CA GLY A 99 -9.46 14.80 -4.22
C GLY A 99 -9.61 14.36 -2.75
N TRP A 100 -9.69 13.06 -2.45
CA TRP A 100 -9.92 12.59 -1.09
C TRP A 100 -8.64 12.68 -0.25
N THR A 101 -8.83 13.12 1.00
CA THR A 101 -7.75 13.21 1.99
C THR A 101 -7.56 11.88 2.73
N ALA A 102 -6.46 11.77 3.48
CA ALA A 102 -6.19 10.63 4.35
C ALA A 102 -7.31 10.42 5.39
N GLU A 103 -7.87 11.52 5.91
CA GLU A 103 -9.00 11.46 6.86
C GLU A 103 -10.23 10.85 6.19
N LYS A 104 -10.51 11.23 4.92
CA LYS A 104 -11.66 10.65 4.17
C LYS A 104 -11.47 9.16 3.91
N LEU A 105 -10.27 8.72 3.54
CA LEU A 105 -9.97 7.30 3.38
C LEU A 105 -10.11 6.52 4.69
N SER A 106 -9.67 7.11 5.81
CA SER A 106 -9.84 6.51 7.15
C SER A 106 -11.31 6.42 7.57
N GLU A 107 -12.12 7.44 7.22
CA GLU A 107 -13.58 7.43 7.43
C GLU A 107 -14.24 6.29 6.65
N VAL A 108 -13.91 6.15 5.36
CA VAL A 108 -14.43 5.06 4.51
C VAL A 108 -14.06 3.70 5.11
N TYR A 109 -12.79 3.50 5.48
CA TYR A 109 -12.34 2.26 6.11
C TYR A 109 -13.12 1.95 7.40
N SER A 110 -13.39 2.94 8.24
CA SER A 110 -14.09 2.74 9.51
C SER A 110 -15.55 2.27 9.35
N THR A 111 -16.15 2.47 8.18
CA THR A 111 -17.48 1.94 7.84
C THR A 111 -17.42 0.53 7.25
N PHE A 112 -16.29 0.16 6.67
CA PHE A 112 -16.08 -1.14 6.02
C PHE A 112 -15.59 -2.22 6.98
N ALA A 113 -14.66 -1.87 7.88
CA ALA A 113 -14.06 -2.84 8.79
C ALA A 113 -13.81 -2.26 10.18
N SER A 114 -13.64 -3.15 11.17
CA SER A 114 -13.28 -2.77 12.53
C SER A 114 -11.78 -2.46 12.65
N GLY A 115 -11.43 -1.56 13.57
CA GLY A 115 -10.04 -1.13 13.80
C GLY A 115 -9.70 0.16 13.08
N THR A 116 -8.41 0.53 13.10
CA THR A 116 -7.95 1.76 12.44
C THR A 116 -7.38 1.46 11.05
N PHE A 117 -7.53 2.39 10.14
CA PHE A 117 -6.91 2.32 8.81
C PHE A 117 -5.39 2.11 8.91
N THR A 118 -4.72 2.81 9.84
CA THR A 118 -3.28 2.70 10.06
C THR A 118 -2.84 1.30 10.48
N ASP A 119 -3.56 0.68 11.43
CA ASP A 119 -3.24 -0.65 11.90
C ASP A 119 -3.46 -1.70 10.79
N ALA A 120 -4.54 -1.54 10.03
CA ALA A 120 -4.85 -2.41 8.90
C ALA A 120 -3.80 -2.30 7.78
N PHE A 121 -3.39 -1.08 7.44
CA PHE A 121 -2.34 -0.85 6.44
C PHE A 121 -1.01 -1.47 6.87
N SER A 122 -0.59 -1.25 8.12
CA SER A 122 0.64 -1.83 8.66
C SER A 122 0.60 -3.37 8.70
N LYS A 123 -0.57 -3.95 8.92
CA LYS A 123 -0.77 -5.41 8.88
C LYS A 123 -0.72 -5.96 7.45
N ALA A 124 -1.35 -5.27 6.51
CA ALA A 124 -1.37 -5.67 5.09
C ALA A 124 0.01 -5.52 4.43
N PHE A 125 0.75 -4.47 4.81
CA PHE A 125 2.05 -4.12 4.21
C PHE A 125 3.12 -3.94 5.29
N PRO A 126 3.57 -5.02 5.94
CA PRO A 126 4.49 -4.94 7.09
C PRO A 126 5.85 -4.30 6.76
N ASP A 127 6.25 -4.35 5.49
CA ASP A 127 7.50 -3.76 5.02
C ASP A 127 7.34 -2.30 4.54
N THR A 128 6.12 -1.76 4.58
CA THR A 128 5.81 -0.40 4.14
C THR A 128 5.33 0.43 5.31
N ASP A 129 5.93 1.61 5.43
CA ASP A 129 5.55 2.57 6.44
C ASP A 129 4.56 3.59 5.88
N LEU A 130 3.38 3.66 6.47
CA LEU A 130 2.30 4.55 6.03
C LEU A 130 2.73 6.03 6.03
N GLU A 131 3.56 6.46 6.99
CA GLU A 131 4.00 7.86 7.03
C GLU A 131 5.04 8.19 5.94
N SER A 132 5.72 7.19 5.39
CA SER A 132 6.61 7.37 4.26
C SER A 132 5.91 7.42 2.92
N VAL A 133 4.61 7.12 2.89
CA VAL A 133 3.80 7.00 1.69
C VAL A 133 2.91 8.24 1.53
N SER A 134 2.81 8.77 0.33
CA SER A 134 1.83 9.80 0.01
C SER A 134 0.50 9.15 -0.35
N LEU A 135 -0.44 9.15 0.60
CA LEU A 135 -1.76 8.57 0.37
C LEU A 135 -2.48 9.31 -0.77
N ASN A 136 -3.14 8.53 -1.62
CA ASN A 136 -3.98 8.99 -2.72
C ASN A 136 -3.29 9.94 -3.71
N SER A 137 -1.97 9.81 -3.88
CA SER A 137 -1.21 10.64 -4.82
C SER A 137 -1.55 10.34 -6.27
N THR A 138 -1.87 9.10 -6.56
CA THR A 138 -2.41 8.64 -7.85
C THR A 138 -3.51 7.61 -7.62
N GLN A 139 -4.30 7.33 -8.65
CA GLN A 139 -5.33 6.33 -8.63
C GLN A 139 -4.93 5.16 -9.53
N ARG A 140 -5.24 3.97 -9.10
CA ARG A 140 -5.11 2.73 -9.85
C ARG A 140 -6.49 2.20 -10.19
N ILE A 141 -6.71 1.77 -11.41
CA ILE A 141 -7.98 1.21 -11.87
C ILE A 141 -7.79 -0.27 -12.16
N VAL A 142 -8.67 -1.11 -11.62
CA VAL A 142 -8.73 -2.53 -11.90
C VAL A 142 -10.15 -2.89 -12.29
N LEU A 143 -10.34 -3.32 -13.53
CA LEU A 143 -11.62 -3.83 -14.02
C LEU A 143 -11.64 -5.35 -13.83
N VAL A 144 -12.71 -5.90 -13.26
CA VAL A 144 -12.83 -7.34 -13.01
C VAL A 144 -14.10 -7.88 -13.67
N GLY A 145 -13.97 -8.93 -14.44
CA GLY A 145 -15.09 -9.58 -15.12
C GLY A 145 -14.78 -11.01 -15.57
N PHE A 146 -15.76 -11.66 -16.21
CA PHE A 146 -15.60 -13.04 -16.67
C PHE A 146 -15.05 -13.16 -18.09
N SER A 147 -15.07 -12.08 -18.84
CA SER A 147 -14.44 -11.91 -20.14
C SER A 147 -14.21 -10.44 -20.41
N ILE A 148 -13.51 -10.10 -21.48
CA ILE A 148 -13.22 -8.71 -21.85
C ILE A 148 -13.41 -8.49 -23.34
N GLU A 149 -14.05 -7.40 -23.72
CA GLU A 149 -14.12 -6.97 -25.12
C GLU A 149 -12.72 -6.66 -25.65
N ALA A 150 -12.41 -7.14 -26.85
CA ALA A 150 -11.13 -6.86 -27.51
C ALA A 150 -10.84 -5.35 -27.68
N SER A 151 -11.88 -4.53 -27.78
CA SER A 151 -11.80 -3.07 -27.82
C SER A 151 -11.27 -2.50 -26.51
N LEU A 152 -11.76 -2.99 -25.38
CA LEU A 152 -11.36 -2.56 -24.04
C LEU A 152 -9.92 -3.02 -23.73
N GLU A 153 -9.58 -4.28 -24.03
CA GLU A 153 -8.22 -4.81 -23.89
C GLU A 153 -7.20 -3.90 -24.61
N ARG A 154 -7.49 -3.54 -25.86
CA ARG A 154 -6.64 -2.64 -26.65
C ARG A 154 -6.52 -1.24 -26.02
N MET A 155 -7.62 -0.68 -25.49
CA MET A 155 -7.61 0.62 -24.84
C MET A 155 -6.78 0.61 -23.55
N ILE A 156 -6.93 -0.42 -22.70
CA ILE A 156 -6.15 -0.59 -21.48
C ILE A 156 -4.65 -0.66 -21.80
N THR A 157 -4.28 -1.50 -22.74
CA THR A 157 -2.87 -1.66 -23.16
C THR A 157 -2.32 -0.33 -23.69
N TRP A 158 -3.06 0.35 -24.55
CA TRP A 158 -2.61 1.63 -25.12
C TRP A 158 -2.48 2.74 -24.08
N LEU A 159 -3.44 2.86 -23.15
CA LEU A 159 -3.39 3.86 -22.08
C LEU A 159 -2.23 3.59 -21.12
N SER A 160 -2.01 2.33 -20.77
CA SER A 160 -0.90 1.95 -19.90
C SER A 160 0.45 2.19 -20.57
N ASP A 161 0.64 1.71 -21.81
CA ASP A 161 1.94 1.73 -22.47
C ASP A 161 2.33 3.12 -22.97
N SER A 162 1.36 3.89 -23.54
CA SER A 162 1.63 5.18 -24.16
C SER A 162 1.55 6.36 -23.20
N PHE A 163 0.72 6.26 -22.16
CA PHE A 163 0.45 7.37 -21.24
C PHE A 163 0.80 7.05 -19.78
N GLY A 164 1.19 5.81 -19.47
CA GLY A 164 1.53 5.40 -18.11
C GLY A 164 0.33 5.40 -17.15
N VAL A 165 -0.91 5.33 -17.67
CA VAL A 165 -2.11 5.23 -16.84
C VAL A 165 -2.05 3.93 -16.06
N ASN A 166 -2.25 4.02 -14.74
CA ASN A 166 -2.24 2.84 -13.86
C ASN A 166 -3.59 2.12 -13.95
N ILE A 167 -3.74 1.32 -14.98
CA ILE A 167 -4.97 0.58 -15.28
C ILE A 167 -4.67 -0.85 -15.69
N ASN A 168 -5.50 -1.78 -15.23
CA ASN A 168 -5.46 -3.17 -15.65
C ASN A 168 -6.86 -3.76 -15.70
N ALA A 169 -6.99 -4.94 -16.29
CA ALA A 169 -8.18 -5.75 -16.16
C ALA A 169 -7.80 -7.18 -15.76
N THR A 170 -8.63 -7.77 -14.92
CA THR A 170 -8.55 -9.15 -14.46
C THR A 170 -9.77 -9.91 -14.95
N VAL A 171 -9.52 -10.97 -15.72
CA VAL A 171 -10.55 -11.91 -16.16
C VAL A 171 -10.53 -13.10 -15.23
N ILE A 172 -11.67 -13.38 -14.61
CA ILE A 172 -11.90 -14.53 -13.74
C ILE A 172 -12.66 -15.59 -14.54
N SER A 173 -12.10 -16.76 -14.66
CA SER A 173 -12.76 -17.91 -15.29
C SER A 173 -13.11 -18.94 -14.22
N TYR A 174 -14.34 -19.40 -14.23
CA TYR A 174 -14.83 -20.46 -13.35
C TYR A 174 -14.97 -21.75 -14.12
N VAL A 175 -14.53 -22.83 -13.53
CA VAL A 175 -14.59 -24.17 -14.12
C VAL A 175 -15.07 -25.15 -13.07
N LYS A 176 -16.01 -26.01 -13.44
CA LYS A 176 -16.44 -27.13 -12.63
C LYS A 176 -16.01 -28.44 -13.29
N THR A 177 -15.27 -29.24 -12.53
CA THR A 177 -14.79 -30.54 -12.99
C THR A 177 -15.93 -31.59 -13.02
N THR A 178 -15.72 -32.69 -13.71
CA THR A 178 -16.66 -33.82 -13.68
C THR A 178 -16.80 -34.47 -12.30
N GLY A 179 -15.82 -34.22 -11.39
CA GLY A 179 -15.85 -34.61 -9.99
C GLY A 179 -16.58 -33.60 -9.06
N ASN A 180 -17.17 -32.53 -9.60
CA ASN A 180 -17.79 -31.41 -8.89
C ASN A 180 -16.80 -30.49 -8.13
N ASP A 181 -15.48 -30.59 -8.36
CA ASP A 181 -14.56 -29.58 -7.85
C ASP A 181 -14.75 -28.26 -8.60
N GLU A 182 -14.74 -27.16 -7.88
CA GLU A 182 -14.87 -25.81 -8.42
C GLU A 182 -13.50 -25.13 -8.46
N LEU A 183 -13.13 -24.56 -9.59
CA LEU A 183 -11.84 -23.92 -9.81
C LEU A 183 -12.04 -22.50 -10.33
N LEU A 184 -11.30 -21.54 -9.76
CA LEU A 184 -11.16 -20.19 -10.30
C LEU A 184 -9.78 -20.03 -10.95
N MET A 185 -9.78 -19.45 -12.14
CA MET A 185 -8.57 -19.08 -12.86
C MET A 185 -8.55 -17.57 -13.05
N LYS A 186 -7.43 -16.96 -12.75
CA LYS A 186 -7.19 -15.53 -12.94
C LYS A 186 -6.30 -15.28 -14.14
N THR A 187 -6.68 -14.34 -15.00
CA THR A 187 -5.85 -13.83 -16.08
C THR A 187 -5.82 -12.32 -16.03
N SER A 188 -4.64 -11.73 -15.90
CA SER A 188 -4.45 -10.27 -15.98
C SER A 188 -4.05 -9.86 -17.39
N ILE A 189 -4.64 -8.79 -17.92
CA ILE A 189 -4.32 -8.29 -19.27
C ILE A 189 -2.87 -7.78 -19.33
N ILE A 190 -2.45 -7.06 -18.29
CA ILE A 190 -1.06 -6.66 -18.11
C ILE A 190 -0.49 -7.52 -16.97
N PRO A 191 0.62 -8.25 -17.17
CA PRO A 191 1.27 -9.01 -16.10
C PRO A 191 1.52 -8.16 -14.85
N GLU A 192 1.32 -8.70 -13.65
CA GLU A 192 1.43 -7.95 -12.39
C GLU A 192 2.81 -7.31 -12.20
N GLU A 193 3.87 -7.97 -12.67
CA GLU A 193 5.24 -7.44 -12.63
C GLU A 193 5.41 -6.18 -13.49
N LEU A 194 4.56 -6.01 -14.52
CA LEU A 194 4.56 -4.85 -15.43
C LEU A 194 3.47 -3.83 -15.08
N ALA A 195 2.44 -4.25 -14.34
CA ALA A 195 1.29 -3.44 -13.92
C ALA A 195 1.54 -2.64 -12.63
N GLY A 196 2.74 -2.66 -12.10
CA GLY A 196 3.11 -1.86 -10.94
C GLY A 196 2.81 -0.38 -11.18
N PRO A 197 2.52 0.38 -10.12
CA PRO A 197 2.32 1.81 -10.26
C PRO A 197 3.53 2.35 -11.00
N LYS A 198 3.34 2.82 -12.21
CA LYS A 198 4.29 3.74 -12.85
C LYS A 198 4.19 5.02 -12.04
N ASN A 199 4.71 4.94 -10.78
CA ASN A 199 4.61 6.02 -9.83
C ASN A 199 5.29 7.22 -10.46
N PRO A 200 4.56 8.27 -10.86
CA PRO A 200 5.19 9.49 -11.34
C PRO A 200 6.03 10.13 -10.23
N PHE A 201 5.83 9.70 -8.98
CA PHE A 201 6.61 10.10 -7.83
C PHE A 201 7.70 9.05 -7.56
N LYS A 202 8.82 9.22 -8.25
CA LYS A 202 10.03 8.48 -7.96
C LYS A 202 10.44 8.74 -6.51
N ASN A 203 10.81 7.70 -5.78
CA ASN A 203 11.38 7.84 -4.45
C ASN A 203 12.57 8.80 -4.51
N LEU A 204 12.69 9.64 -3.49
CA LEU A 204 13.84 10.53 -3.36
C LEU A 204 15.14 9.71 -3.36
N THR A 205 16.13 10.22 -4.05
CA THR A 205 17.50 9.74 -3.90
C THR A 205 18.24 10.58 -2.86
N PRO A 206 19.33 10.07 -2.26
CA PRO A 206 20.17 10.86 -1.36
C PRO A 206 20.57 12.20 -1.97
N LEU A 207 20.93 12.21 -3.26
CA LEU A 207 21.34 13.41 -3.97
C LEU A 207 20.20 14.43 -4.10
N GLU A 208 18.98 13.96 -4.44
CA GLU A 208 17.80 14.82 -4.57
C GLU A 208 17.37 15.40 -3.23
N PHE A 209 17.41 14.58 -2.16
CA PHE A 209 17.18 15.03 -0.80
C PHE A 209 18.14 16.15 -0.40
N MET A 210 19.46 15.90 -0.57
CA MET A 210 20.51 16.86 -0.20
C MET A 210 20.46 18.15 -1.03
N LYS A 211 20.02 18.11 -2.27
CA LYS A 211 19.79 19.32 -3.09
C LYS A 211 18.68 20.22 -2.53
N LYS A 212 17.64 19.61 -1.98
CA LYS A 212 16.48 20.33 -1.38
C LYS A 212 16.75 20.76 0.06
N CYS A 213 17.74 20.15 0.71
CA CYS A 213 18.07 20.40 2.10
C CYS A 213 18.86 21.69 2.29
N ALA A 214 18.49 22.46 3.32
CA ALA A 214 19.24 23.65 3.73
C ALA A 214 20.70 23.30 4.06
N PRO A 215 21.69 24.10 3.62
CA PRO A 215 23.10 23.77 3.76
C PRO A 215 23.53 23.42 5.18
N GLU A 216 23.01 24.11 6.17
CA GLU A 216 23.32 23.92 7.60
C GLU A 216 22.83 22.59 8.16
N LEU A 217 21.84 21.97 7.54
CA LEU A 217 21.24 20.69 7.98
C LEU A 217 21.85 19.47 7.28
N ARG A 218 22.64 19.68 6.22
CA ARG A 218 23.18 18.58 5.40
C ARG A 218 24.05 17.61 6.16
N SER A 219 24.92 18.13 7.04
CA SER A 219 25.79 17.27 7.87
C SER A 219 24.96 16.36 8.78
N PHE A 220 23.93 16.91 9.42
CA PHE A 220 23.04 16.14 10.30
C PHE A 220 22.32 15.02 9.55
N PHE A 221 21.71 15.32 8.42
CA PHE A 221 21.02 14.31 7.65
C PHE A 221 21.96 13.29 7.02
N GLN A 222 23.19 13.69 6.65
CA GLN A 222 24.19 12.76 6.17
C GLN A 222 24.62 11.77 7.27
N GLU A 223 24.83 12.24 8.50
CA GLU A 223 25.14 11.39 9.66
C GLU A 223 24.04 10.33 9.88
N LEU A 224 22.76 10.70 9.69
CA LEU A 224 21.64 9.77 9.79
C LEU A 224 21.59 8.77 8.61
N MET A 225 21.86 9.23 7.39
CA MET A 225 21.94 8.34 6.22
C MET A 225 23.08 7.32 6.34
N ASP A 226 24.20 7.71 6.95
CA ASP A 226 25.35 6.81 7.14
C ASP A 226 25.06 5.66 8.11
N LEU A 227 23.95 5.70 8.84
CA LEU A 227 23.47 4.58 9.66
C LEU A 227 23.10 3.34 8.82
N ASP A 228 22.80 3.49 7.53
CA ASP A 228 22.60 2.36 6.62
C ASP A 228 23.80 1.40 6.56
N LYS A 229 24.97 1.90 6.94
CA LYS A 229 26.23 1.12 7.04
C LYS A 229 26.41 0.42 8.38
N LYS A 230 25.52 0.67 9.36
CA LYS A 230 25.61 0.12 10.71
C LYS A 230 24.68 -1.09 10.85
N ASP A 231 25.19 -2.18 11.40
CA ASP A 231 24.40 -3.39 11.64
C ASP A 231 23.12 -3.12 12.43
N GLY A 232 22.04 -3.68 11.93
CA GLY A 232 20.72 -3.56 12.52
C GLY A 232 20.01 -2.24 12.22
N TYR A 233 20.56 -1.39 11.34
CA TYR A 233 19.89 -0.19 10.82
C TYR A 233 19.70 -0.30 9.31
N SER A 234 18.72 0.41 8.79
CA SER A 234 18.47 0.54 7.35
C SER A 234 17.79 1.87 7.04
N ILE A 235 18.06 2.42 5.86
CA ILE A 235 17.41 3.63 5.36
C ILE A 235 16.37 3.24 4.31
N TYR A 236 15.15 3.69 4.52
CA TYR A 236 14.08 3.53 3.54
C TYR A 236 13.71 4.86 2.91
N TRP A 237 13.80 4.92 1.58
CA TRP A 237 13.51 6.12 0.80
C TRP A 237 12.07 6.13 0.34
N GLY A 238 11.33 7.15 0.76
CA GLY A 238 9.99 7.47 0.28
C GLY A 238 10.00 8.58 -0.76
N VAL A 239 8.83 8.99 -1.21
CA VAL A 239 8.66 10.04 -2.22
C VAL A 239 9.04 11.43 -1.70
N ARG A 240 8.80 11.70 -0.42
CA ARG A 240 8.99 13.03 0.22
C ARG A 240 10.04 13.06 1.32
N SER A 241 10.38 11.91 1.87
CA SER A 241 11.21 11.77 3.05
C SER A 241 12.04 10.49 2.98
N TYR A 242 12.94 10.30 3.92
CA TYR A 242 13.45 8.97 4.23
C TYR A 242 13.22 8.65 5.70
N SER A 243 13.12 7.37 6.04
CA SER A 243 13.07 6.91 7.42
C SER A 243 14.33 6.11 7.80
N VAL A 244 14.74 6.28 9.05
CA VAL A 244 15.76 5.43 9.69
C VAL A 244 15.01 4.30 10.38
N ARG A 245 15.39 3.08 10.05
CA ARG A 245 14.77 1.85 10.54
C ARG A 245 15.72 1.07 11.42
N LYS A 246 15.17 0.45 12.47
CA LYS A 246 15.88 -0.51 13.33
C LYS A 246 15.36 -1.91 13.07
N TYR A 247 16.25 -2.88 12.88
CA TYR A 247 15.92 -4.29 12.81
C TYR A 247 15.53 -4.81 14.21
N LEU A 248 14.43 -5.53 14.28
CA LEU A 248 13.89 -6.17 15.47
C LEU A 248 13.90 -7.69 15.29
N PRO A 249 14.95 -8.39 15.82
CA PRO A 249 15.17 -9.82 15.52
C PRO A 249 13.98 -10.70 15.92
N SER A 250 13.39 -10.46 17.08
CA SER A 250 12.23 -11.24 17.59
C SER A 250 10.99 -11.15 16.70
N PHE A 251 10.89 -10.16 15.83
CA PHE A 251 9.78 -9.96 14.89
C PHE A 251 10.20 -10.16 13.43
N ASN A 252 11.48 -10.47 13.18
CA ASN A 252 12.07 -10.61 11.84
C ASN A 252 11.67 -9.47 10.89
N ARG A 253 11.71 -8.21 11.38
CA ARG A 253 11.33 -7.02 10.60
C ARG A 253 12.08 -5.78 11.03
N TYR A 254 12.10 -4.78 10.15
CA TYR A 254 12.51 -3.42 10.47
C TYR A 254 11.33 -2.59 11.00
N ALA A 255 11.57 -1.75 12.01
CA ALA A 255 10.64 -0.72 12.47
C ALA A 255 11.18 0.66 12.12
N SER A 256 10.38 1.50 11.49
CA SER A 256 10.72 2.90 11.25
C SER A 256 10.62 3.69 12.54
N VAL A 257 11.67 4.44 12.84
CA VAL A 257 11.81 5.14 14.13
C VAL A 257 11.83 6.65 13.93
N ILE A 258 12.52 7.09 12.91
CA ILE A 258 12.75 8.50 12.60
C ILE A 258 12.43 8.75 11.14
N TYR A 259 11.77 9.86 10.86
CA TYR A 259 11.50 10.34 9.50
C TYR A 259 12.15 11.70 9.30
N CYS A 260 12.81 11.85 8.16
CA CYS A 260 13.58 13.02 7.79
C CYS A 260 13.05 13.62 6.50
N TYR A 261 12.69 14.88 6.53
CA TYR A 261 12.20 15.64 5.39
C TYR A 261 13.21 16.71 4.99
N PRO A 262 13.43 16.97 3.70
CA PRO A 262 14.47 17.88 3.24
C PRO A 262 14.25 19.34 3.67
N GLU A 263 12.99 19.70 3.99
CA GLU A 263 12.61 21.03 4.49
C GLU A 263 13.06 21.27 5.95
N GLY A 264 13.73 20.28 6.56
CA GLY A 264 14.17 20.37 7.95
C GLY A 264 13.16 19.89 8.97
N LEU A 265 12.08 19.21 8.53
CA LEU A 265 11.19 18.53 9.44
C LEU A 265 11.80 17.17 9.82
N PHE A 266 11.74 16.88 11.12
CA PHE A 266 12.22 15.65 11.72
C PHE A 266 11.13 15.09 12.61
N SER A 267 10.77 13.83 12.45
CA SER A 267 9.71 13.23 13.26
C SER A 267 10.12 11.90 13.88
N PHE A 268 9.57 11.65 15.06
CA PHE A 268 9.64 10.38 15.77
C PHE A 268 8.26 9.75 15.80
N TYR A 269 8.18 8.46 15.46
CA TYR A 269 6.94 7.70 15.39
C TYR A 269 7.01 6.43 16.22
N SER A 270 6.15 6.32 17.24
CA SER A 270 6.20 5.22 18.20
C SER A 270 5.31 4.02 17.86
N ALA A 271 4.41 4.14 16.86
CA ALA A 271 3.40 3.10 16.59
C ALA A 271 3.97 1.78 16.06
N GLN A 272 5.15 1.81 15.42
CA GLN A 272 5.79 0.59 14.92
C GLN A 272 6.64 -0.14 15.95
N LEU A 273 6.83 0.47 17.12
CA LEU A 273 7.61 -0.13 18.18
C LEU A 273 6.77 -1.19 18.93
N PRO A 274 7.30 -2.38 19.16
CA PRO A 274 6.62 -3.45 19.87
C PRO A 274 6.71 -3.25 21.38
N ILE A 275 6.23 -2.12 21.87
CA ILE A 275 6.21 -1.74 23.29
C ILE A 275 4.79 -1.40 23.72
N SER A 276 4.51 -1.47 25.02
CA SER A 276 3.21 -1.11 25.56
C SER A 276 2.90 0.38 25.32
N GLU A 277 1.61 0.74 25.30
CA GLU A 277 1.19 2.15 25.17
C GLU A 277 1.76 3.02 26.31
N GLU A 278 1.91 2.45 27.50
CA GLU A 278 2.51 3.12 28.65
C GLU A 278 3.99 3.44 28.39
N ALA A 279 4.77 2.45 27.94
CA ALA A 279 6.18 2.62 27.58
C ALA A 279 6.36 3.63 26.43
N ALA A 280 5.50 3.57 25.41
CA ALA A 280 5.49 4.54 24.31
C ALA A 280 5.16 5.96 24.81
N GLY A 281 4.21 6.09 25.76
CA GLY A 281 3.88 7.35 26.40
C GLY A 281 5.04 7.93 27.21
N MET A 282 5.77 7.10 27.96
CA MET A 282 6.95 7.51 28.73
C MET A 282 8.06 8.01 27.78
N LEU A 283 8.36 7.26 26.74
CA LEU A 283 9.38 7.63 25.74
C LEU A 283 9.04 8.97 25.06
N ARG A 284 7.78 9.18 24.70
CA ARG A 284 7.32 10.46 24.12
C ARG A 284 7.48 11.61 25.10
N LYS A 285 7.14 11.42 26.37
CA LYS A 285 7.30 12.44 27.40
C LYS A 285 8.77 12.84 27.59
N GLU A 286 9.67 11.86 27.58
CA GLU A 286 11.11 12.10 27.64
C GLU A 286 11.60 12.88 26.41
N LEU A 287 11.14 12.51 25.21
CA LEU A 287 11.50 13.25 23.98
C LEU A 287 10.96 14.69 23.98
N LEU A 288 9.76 14.93 24.49
CA LEU A 288 9.22 16.28 24.64
C LEU A 288 10.09 17.15 25.57
N SER A 289 10.77 16.55 26.57
CA SER A 289 11.65 17.30 27.50
C SER A 289 12.89 17.91 26.84
N PHE A 290 13.29 17.46 25.62
CA PHE A 290 14.35 18.11 24.83
C PHE A 290 13.92 19.52 24.34
N GLY A 291 12.62 19.85 24.38
CA GLY A 291 12.10 21.18 24.07
C GLY A 291 12.12 21.56 22.59
N ILE A 292 12.40 20.61 21.70
CA ILE A 292 12.35 20.80 20.24
C ILE A 292 11.16 20.12 19.60
N PHE A 293 10.58 19.12 20.26
CA PHE A 293 9.45 18.35 19.76
C PHE A 293 8.11 18.98 20.11
N LYS A 294 7.15 18.80 19.22
CA LYS A 294 5.73 19.09 19.43
C LYS A 294 4.93 17.83 19.09
N GLU A 295 3.81 17.62 19.73
CA GLU A 295 2.90 16.53 19.39
C GLU A 295 2.23 16.78 18.05
N SER A 296 2.19 15.73 17.21
CA SER A 296 1.47 15.70 15.94
C SER A 296 0.66 14.40 15.90
N GLY A 297 -0.56 14.48 16.44
CA GLY A 297 -1.39 13.27 16.66
C GLY A 297 -0.99 12.46 17.89
N LYS A 298 -1.61 11.26 18.03
CA LYS A 298 -1.45 10.45 19.25
C LYS A 298 -0.10 9.72 19.37
N LYS A 299 0.58 9.47 18.28
CA LYS A 299 1.77 8.59 18.23
C LYS A 299 3.00 9.24 17.58
N THR A 300 2.90 10.48 17.10
CA THR A 300 3.96 11.21 16.38
C THR A 300 4.43 12.43 17.15
N LEU A 301 5.73 12.62 17.20
CA LEU A 301 6.38 13.87 17.63
C LEU A 301 7.10 14.47 16.44
N ILE A 302 6.97 15.79 16.25
CA ILE A 302 7.65 16.52 15.16
C ILE A 302 8.56 17.61 15.73
N ALA A 303 9.68 17.84 15.07
CA ALA A 303 10.59 18.95 15.35
C ALA A 303 10.96 19.64 14.03
N THR A 304 11.05 20.97 14.07
CA THR A 304 11.61 21.74 12.96
C THR A 304 13.06 22.04 13.26
N LEU A 305 13.95 21.63 12.37
CA LEU A 305 15.39 21.78 12.50
C LEU A 305 15.85 23.12 11.92
N ASN A 306 16.70 23.77 12.67
CA ASN A 306 17.43 24.97 12.30
C ASN A 306 18.71 25.05 13.14
N ASN A 307 19.51 26.10 12.98
CA ASN A 307 20.76 26.27 13.72
C ASN A 307 20.59 26.23 15.25
N GLU A 308 19.45 26.70 15.78
CA GLU A 308 19.18 26.75 17.23
C GLU A 308 18.78 25.38 17.79
N THR A 309 18.06 24.57 17.00
CA THR A 309 17.52 23.27 17.43
C THR A 309 18.46 22.10 17.10
N LEU A 310 19.47 22.30 16.24
CA LEU A 310 20.30 21.22 15.68
C LEU A 310 21.09 20.44 16.75
N SER A 311 21.66 21.15 17.75
CA SER A 311 22.40 20.49 18.84
C SER A 311 21.47 19.56 19.64
N LYS A 312 20.31 20.06 20.02
CA LYS A 312 19.32 19.28 20.78
C LYS A 312 18.74 18.13 19.95
N ALA A 313 18.63 18.31 18.62
CA ALA A 313 18.19 17.24 17.74
C ALA A 313 19.22 16.10 17.69
N LYS A 314 20.51 16.39 17.69
CA LYS A 314 21.57 15.37 17.80
C LYS A 314 21.46 14.58 19.10
N GLU A 315 21.32 15.26 20.22
CA GLU A 315 21.14 14.64 21.54
C GLU A 315 19.88 13.75 21.58
N ALA A 316 18.76 14.24 21.01
CA ALA A 316 17.53 13.48 20.93
C ALA A 316 17.65 12.23 20.04
N VAL A 317 18.38 12.31 18.94
CA VAL A 317 18.67 11.17 18.05
C VAL A 317 19.50 10.12 18.77
N GLU A 318 20.57 10.51 19.45
CA GLU A 318 21.40 9.60 20.25
C GLU A 318 20.55 8.90 21.33
N TYR A 319 19.66 9.65 21.98
CA TYR A 319 18.74 9.11 22.96
C TYR A 319 17.76 8.09 22.33
N ILE A 320 17.14 8.44 21.18
CA ILE A 320 16.25 7.54 20.44
C ILE A 320 16.98 6.24 20.10
N PHE A 321 18.18 6.31 19.52
CA PHE A 321 18.91 5.10 19.13
C PHE A 321 19.31 4.24 20.32
N LYS A 322 19.73 4.85 21.43
CA LYS A 322 20.00 4.12 22.67
C LYS A 322 18.77 3.37 23.13
N LYS A 323 17.60 4.00 23.14
CA LYS A 323 16.32 3.37 23.50
C LYS A 323 15.92 2.25 22.54
N MET A 324 16.16 2.42 21.24
CA MET A 324 15.90 1.37 20.25
C MET A 324 16.82 0.16 20.44
N ASP A 325 18.09 0.37 20.78
CA ASP A 325 19.02 -0.70 21.07
C ASP A 325 18.65 -1.45 22.37
N GLU A 326 18.13 -0.74 23.39
CA GLU A 326 17.59 -1.33 24.61
C GLU A 326 16.35 -2.20 24.29
N ILE A 327 15.35 -1.68 23.58
CA ILE A 327 14.15 -2.39 23.17
C ILE A 327 14.49 -3.64 22.34
N ALA A 328 15.41 -3.54 21.39
CA ALA A 328 15.83 -4.66 20.56
C ALA A 328 16.47 -5.79 21.39
N LYS A 329 17.23 -5.47 22.44
CA LYS A 329 17.88 -6.43 23.33
C LYS A 329 16.88 -7.07 24.31
N ASP A 330 15.96 -6.32 24.88
CA ASP A 330 14.95 -6.83 25.81
C ASP A 330 14.03 -7.87 25.14
N LEU A 331 13.86 -7.74 23.80
CA LEU A 331 13.09 -8.68 22.99
C LEU A 331 13.89 -9.97 22.61
N GLU A 332 15.22 -9.98 22.78
CA GLU A 332 16.08 -11.14 22.52
C GLU A 332 16.21 -12.07 23.73
N THR A 333 15.84 -11.59 24.95
CA THR A 333 15.85 -12.40 26.18
C THR A 333 14.50 -13.08 26.35
N PRO A 334 14.39 -14.40 26.11
CA PRO A 334 13.16 -15.13 26.43
C PRO A 334 12.98 -15.15 27.97
N THR A 335 11.86 -14.63 28.44
CA THR A 335 11.38 -14.86 29.82
C THR A 335 10.94 -16.31 30.03
#